data_b3a33d3806c056c255aa3742d84ae632
#
_entry.id   b3a33d3806c056c255aa3742d84ae632
#
_cell.length_a   1.000
_cell.length_b   1.000
_cell.length_c   1.000
_cell.angle_alpha   90.00
_cell.angle_beta   90.00
_cell.angle_gamma   90.00
#
_symmetry.space_group_name_H-M   'P 1'
#
loop_
_entity.id
_entity.type
_entity.pdbx_description
1 polymer ?
#
loop_
_entity_poly.entity_id
_entity_poly.type
_entity_poly.pdbx_seq_one_letter_code
_entity_poly.pdbx_strand_id
1 'polypeptide(L)'
;SSAASDVYKRQVVVVEGIAASAASVIACAGDEVQVYPGSMVMIHGVAGLLYDYYTLADLKKLQKDFDASERAIAEIYHAKTGLEVDQLRSMMTRETWMVGQEAIDNGFADTLLTDEGPDVTLSADKKVLLVAGIRHDVKGFRHIPGTIPIDNSIHAAPAAGNKHAAAKNDGPKKEDNKTMTLEEMRAQHPDVVAQIEQQAAETARTQERARIEAIDSIAASVGDAQLVRDAKYGETPCTAEQLALKAMQKQAALGAKHLKDAKADNDESGAAG
;
A
#
# COMPACT_ATOMS: atom_id res chain seq x y z
N SER A 1 3.88 11.96 -37.86
CA SER A 1 4.63 10.69 -37.96
C SER A 1 5.72 10.51 -36.88
N SER A 2 5.88 11.44 -35.91
CA SER A 2 6.85 11.28 -34.82
C SER A 2 6.33 10.51 -33.59
N ALA A 3 5.02 10.40 -33.42
CA ALA A 3 4.42 9.67 -32.29
C ALA A 3 4.54 8.14 -32.39
N ALA A 4 4.74 7.57 -33.58
CA ALA A 4 4.89 6.13 -33.77
C ALA A 4 6.33 5.63 -33.50
N SER A 5 7.31 6.50 -33.46
CA SER A 5 8.72 6.15 -33.22
C SER A 5 9.06 5.96 -31.74
N ASP A 6 8.26 6.53 -30.82
CA ASP A 6 8.51 6.42 -29.38
C ASP A 6 7.91 5.16 -28.73
N VAL A 7 7.05 4.44 -29.45
CA VAL A 7 6.37 3.23 -28.96
C VAL A 7 7.30 2.00 -28.93
N TYR A 8 8.46 2.04 -29.58
CA TYR A 8 9.39 0.92 -29.73
C TYR A 8 10.74 1.12 -29.06
N LYS A 9 10.83 1.98 -28.05
CA LYS A 9 12.06 2.06 -27.24
C LYS A 9 12.05 0.88 -26.27
N ARG A 10 13.11 0.06 -26.33
CA ARG A 10 13.36 -1.01 -25.36
C ARG A 10 13.31 -0.45 -23.95
N GLN A 11 12.48 -1.04 -23.11
CA GLN A 11 12.32 -0.66 -21.71
C GLN A 11 13.04 -1.67 -20.81
N VAL A 12 14.00 -1.17 -20.03
CA VAL A 12 14.70 -1.93 -19.00
C VAL A 12 14.14 -1.53 -17.65
N VAL A 13 13.62 -2.50 -16.92
CA VAL A 13 13.12 -2.31 -15.54
C VAL A 13 14.16 -2.84 -14.58
N VAL A 14 14.62 -1.98 -13.66
CA VAL A 14 15.54 -2.38 -12.59
C VAL A 14 14.75 -2.43 -11.28
N VAL A 15 14.70 -3.62 -10.68
CA VAL A 15 14.11 -3.80 -9.34
C VAL A 15 15.22 -3.56 -8.32
N GLU A 16 15.31 -2.34 -7.81
CA GLU A 16 16.34 -1.98 -6.83
C GLU A 16 16.14 -2.66 -5.47
N GLY A 17 14.89 -2.84 -5.03
CA GLY A 17 14.61 -3.47 -3.75
C GLY A 17 13.40 -4.39 -3.78
N ILE A 18 12.21 -3.87 -4.08
CA ILE A 18 10.99 -4.68 -4.06
C ILE A 18 10.05 -4.32 -5.21
N ALA A 19 9.60 -5.34 -5.94
CA ALA A 19 8.49 -5.28 -6.89
C ALA A 19 7.38 -6.23 -6.41
N ALA A 20 6.48 -5.74 -5.58
CA ALA A 20 5.43 -6.54 -4.97
C ALA A 20 4.04 -6.16 -5.50
N SER A 21 3.14 -7.15 -5.66
CA SER A 21 1.74 -6.93 -6.07
C SER A 21 1.67 -6.21 -7.42
N ALA A 22 0.99 -5.07 -7.51
CA ALA A 22 0.89 -4.28 -8.75
C ALA A 22 2.26 -3.91 -9.35
N ALA A 23 3.28 -3.68 -8.51
CA ALA A 23 4.62 -3.38 -8.99
C ALA A 23 5.27 -4.57 -9.73
N SER A 24 4.97 -5.81 -9.36
CA SER A 24 5.44 -6.98 -10.09
C SER A 24 4.78 -7.11 -11.47
N VAL A 25 3.50 -6.74 -11.58
CA VAL A 25 2.80 -6.67 -12.88
C VAL A 25 3.44 -5.63 -13.79
N ILE A 26 3.74 -4.44 -13.24
CA ILE A 26 4.41 -3.36 -13.98
C ILE A 26 5.82 -3.80 -14.41
N ALA A 27 6.57 -4.45 -13.53
CA ALA A 27 7.91 -4.95 -13.85
C ALA A 27 7.87 -5.95 -15.03
N CYS A 28 6.88 -6.84 -15.07
CA CYS A 28 6.70 -7.80 -16.16
C CYS A 28 6.36 -7.16 -17.52
N ALA A 29 5.97 -5.88 -17.56
CA ALA A 29 5.74 -5.15 -18.81
C ALA A 29 7.04 -4.66 -19.47
N GLY A 30 8.18 -4.71 -18.78
CA GLY A 30 9.47 -4.36 -19.35
C GLY A 30 10.00 -5.41 -20.33
N ASP A 31 10.72 -4.95 -21.37
CA ASP A 31 11.41 -5.83 -22.33
C ASP A 31 12.55 -6.61 -21.64
N GLU A 32 13.15 -6.04 -20.62
CA GLU A 32 14.16 -6.65 -19.77
C GLU A 32 13.93 -6.25 -18.32
N VAL A 33 13.96 -7.22 -17.42
CA VAL A 33 13.87 -7.02 -15.97
C VAL A 33 15.17 -7.40 -15.31
N GLN A 34 15.81 -6.47 -14.63
CA GLN A 34 17.06 -6.66 -13.90
C GLN A 34 16.79 -6.61 -12.40
N VAL A 35 17.43 -7.48 -11.64
CA VAL A 35 17.31 -7.56 -10.17
C VAL A 35 18.69 -7.59 -9.52
N TYR A 36 18.79 -7.03 -8.31
CA TYR A 36 19.96 -7.25 -7.46
C TYR A 36 19.81 -8.53 -6.63
N PRO A 37 20.91 -9.09 -6.09
CA PRO A 37 20.84 -10.30 -5.25
C PRO A 37 19.89 -10.21 -4.07
N GLY A 38 19.72 -9.01 -3.48
CA GLY A 38 18.80 -8.75 -2.37
C GLY A 38 17.40 -8.24 -2.79
N SER A 39 17.20 -7.99 -4.07
CA SER A 39 15.89 -7.54 -4.57
C SER A 39 14.83 -8.63 -4.49
N MET A 40 13.60 -8.22 -4.30
CA MET A 40 12.47 -9.14 -4.16
C MET A 40 11.39 -8.87 -5.19
N VAL A 41 10.87 -9.93 -5.79
CA VAL A 41 9.63 -9.92 -6.57
C VAL A 41 8.57 -10.70 -5.79
N MET A 42 7.37 -10.14 -5.65
CA MET A 42 6.29 -10.83 -4.95
C MET A 42 5.00 -10.78 -5.75
N ILE A 43 4.37 -11.94 -5.85
CA ILE A 43 3.06 -12.11 -6.49
C ILE A 43 2.06 -12.68 -5.49
N HIS A 44 0.84 -12.18 -5.51
CA HIS A 44 -0.26 -12.67 -4.69
C HIS A 44 -1.61 -12.58 -5.41
N GLY A 45 -2.62 -13.27 -4.88
CA GLY A 45 -3.99 -13.23 -5.38
C GLY A 45 -4.65 -11.86 -5.19
N VAL A 46 -5.68 -11.62 -5.98
CA VAL A 46 -6.48 -10.39 -5.87
C VAL A 46 -7.14 -10.32 -4.50
N ALA A 47 -6.97 -9.21 -3.82
CA ALA A 47 -7.57 -8.95 -2.51
C ALA A 47 -8.35 -7.65 -2.53
N GLY A 48 -9.46 -7.62 -1.78
CA GLY A 48 -10.29 -6.43 -1.62
C GLY A 48 -10.85 -6.32 -0.21
N LEU A 49 -11.11 -5.10 0.22
CA LEU A 49 -11.81 -4.81 1.46
C LEU A 49 -13.29 -4.61 1.15
N LEU A 50 -14.15 -5.30 1.90
CA LEU A 50 -15.59 -5.25 1.76
C LEU A 50 -16.18 -4.51 2.97
N TYR A 51 -16.89 -3.42 2.73
CA TYR A 51 -17.43 -2.54 3.78
C TYR A 51 -18.95 -2.34 3.68
N ASP A 52 -19.68 -3.27 3.03
CA ASP A 52 -21.11 -3.12 2.81
C ASP A 52 -21.87 -4.41 3.11
N TYR A 53 -23.22 -4.36 3.06
CA TYR A 53 -24.07 -5.54 3.14
C TYR A 53 -24.07 -6.28 1.80
N TYR A 54 -23.65 -7.54 1.82
CA TYR A 54 -23.57 -8.38 0.63
C TYR A 54 -24.59 -9.51 0.71
N THR A 55 -25.37 -9.67 -0.34
CA THR A 55 -26.18 -10.87 -0.55
C THR A 55 -25.31 -12.00 -1.08
N LEU A 56 -25.82 -13.23 -1.04
CA LEU A 56 -25.14 -14.37 -1.63
C LEU A 56 -24.89 -14.15 -3.16
N ALA A 57 -25.80 -13.45 -3.84
CA ALA A 57 -25.65 -13.12 -5.25
C ALA A 57 -24.47 -12.15 -5.49
N ASP A 58 -24.31 -11.14 -4.62
CA ASP A 58 -23.22 -10.18 -4.69
C ASP A 58 -21.86 -10.85 -4.44
N LEU A 59 -21.78 -11.74 -3.44
CA LEU A 59 -20.56 -12.50 -3.15
C LEU A 59 -20.17 -13.42 -4.31
N LYS A 60 -21.14 -14.07 -4.96
CA LYS A 60 -20.87 -14.90 -6.15
C LYS A 60 -20.40 -14.07 -7.34
N LYS A 61 -20.95 -12.87 -7.52
CA LYS A 61 -20.48 -11.93 -8.55
C LYS A 61 -19.05 -11.48 -8.27
N LEU A 62 -18.79 -11.03 -7.04
CA LEU A 62 -17.46 -10.60 -6.60
C LEU A 62 -16.41 -11.70 -6.78
N GLN A 63 -16.76 -12.95 -6.44
CA GLN A 63 -15.89 -14.11 -6.66
C GLN A 63 -15.54 -14.26 -8.16
N LYS A 64 -16.50 -14.11 -9.07
CA LYS A 64 -16.25 -14.17 -10.52
C LYS A 64 -15.35 -13.02 -11.00
N ASP A 65 -15.58 -11.81 -10.47
CA ASP A 65 -14.80 -10.62 -10.83
C ASP A 65 -13.34 -10.77 -10.36
N PHE A 66 -13.13 -11.33 -9.16
CA PHE A 66 -11.79 -11.64 -8.64
C PHE A 66 -11.11 -12.74 -9.44
N ASP A 67 -11.83 -13.83 -9.76
CA ASP A 67 -11.29 -14.92 -10.58
C ASP A 67 -10.87 -14.43 -11.98
N ALA A 68 -11.68 -13.58 -12.61
CA ALA A 68 -11.36 -12.97 -13.89
C ALA A 68 -10.12 -12.07 -13.81
N SER A 69 -10.02 -11.27 -12.75
CA SER A 69 -8.86 -10.40 -12.51
C SER A 69 -7.58 -11.20 -12.24
N GLU A 70 -7.66 -12.24 -11.42
CA GLU A 70 -6.52 -13.13 -11.15
C GLU A 70 -6.04 -13.83 -12.43
N ARG A 71 -6.97 -14.28 -13.26
CA ARG A 71 -6.64 -14.89 -14.56
C ARG A 71 -5.93 -13.89 -15.47
N ALA A 72 -6.45 -12.67 -15.59
CA ALA A 72 -5.83 -11.62 -16.41
C ALA A 72 -4.40 -11.28 -15.94
N ILE A 73 -4.18 -11.20 -14.62
CA ILE A 73 -2.84 -10.99 -14.06
C ILE A 73 -1.94 -12.20 -14.34
N ALA A 74 -2.43 -13.41 -14.16
CA ALA A 74 -1.68 -14.63 -14.45
C ALA A 74 -1.27 -14.74 -15.92
N GLU A 75 -2.11 -14.29 -16.86
CA GLU A 75 -1.75 -14.22 -18.30
C GLU A 75 -0.59 -13.23 -18.56
N ILE A 76 -0.55 -12.09 -17.83
CA ILE A 76 0.58 -11.14 -17.93
C ILE A 76 1.86 -11.83 -17.43
N TYR A 77 1.79 -12.53 -16.30
CA TYR A 77 2.92 -13.27 -15.78
C TYR A 77 3.33 -14.42 -16.71
N HIS A 78 2.37 -15.13 -17.29
CA HIS A 78 2.63 -16.19 -18.30
C HIS A 78 3.41 -15.65 -19.50
N ALA A 79 3.00 -14.50 -20.03
CA ALA A 79 3.68 -13.86 -21.14
C ALA A 79 5.15 -13.51 -20.83
N LYS A 80 5.46 -13.16 -19.57
CA LYS A 80 6.82 -12.85 -19.13
C LYS A 80 7.61 -14.10 -18.79
N THR A 81 7.04 -15.03 -18.02
CA THR A 81 7.77 -16.14 -17.41
C THR A 81 7.76 -17.43 -18.24
N GLY A 82 6.74 -17.60 -19.09
CA GLY A 82 6.47 -18.87 -19.78
C GLY A 82 5.89 -19.98 -18.87
N LEU A 83 5.66 -19.70 -17.58
CA LEU A 83 5.04 -20.66 -16.66
C LEU A 83 3.54 -20.81 -16.96
N GLU A 84 2.98 -22.00 -16.73
CA GLU A 84 1.55 -22.25 -16.94
C GLU A 84 0.66 -21.37 -16.04
N VAL A 85 -0.46 -20.88 -16.58
CA VAL A 85 -1.40 -19.98 -15.88
C VAL A 85 -1.88 -20.58 -14.56
N ASP A 86 -2.20 -21.87 -14.51
CA ASP A 86 -2.66 -22.53 -13.29
C ASP A 86 -1.54 -22.63 -12.22
N GLN A 87 -0.28 -22.81 -12.65
CA GLN A 87 0.88 -22.77 -11.77
C GLN A 87 1.05 -21.36 -11.21
N LEU A 88 0.97 -20.34 -12.03
CA LEU A 88 1.06 -18.93 -11.62
C LEU A 88 -0.06 -18.55 -10.63
N ARG A 89 -1.30 -18.95 -10.90
CA ARG A 89 -2.42 -18.75 -9.97
C ARG A 89 -2.20 -19.45 -8.63
N SER A 90 -1.61 -20.66 -8.65
CA SER A 90 -1.22 -21.34 -7.42
C SER A 90 -0.13 -20.58 -6.66
N MET A 91 0.86 -20.01 -7.34
CA MET A 91 1.88 -19.15 -6.73
C MET A 91 1.28 -17.87 -6.15
N MET A 92 0.34 -17.23 -6.85
CA MET A 92 -0.40 -16.07 -6.38
C MET A 92 -1.20 -16.40 -5.11
N THR A 93 -1.91 -17.51 -5.07
CA THR A 93 -2.69 -17.95 -3.90
C THR A 93 -1.82 -18.14 -2.66
N ARG A 94 -0.57 -18.59 -2.83
CA ARG A 94 0.39 -18.80 -1.72
C ARG A 94 1.13 -17.53 -1.32
N GLU A 95 0.95 -16.41 -2.02
CA GLU A 95 1.78 -15.20 -1.83
C GLU A 95 3.26 -15.55 -1.96
N THR A 96 3.71 -15.71 -3.20
CA THR A 96 5.06 -16.19 -3.49
C THR A 96 6.03 -15.02 -3.56
N TRP A 97 7.07 -15.09 -2.73
CA TRP A 97 8.21 -14.19 -2.71
C TRP A 97 9.39 -14.86 -3.40
N MET A 98 10.10 -14.10 -4.21
CA MET A 98 11.27 -14.53 -4.96
C MET A 98 12.40 -13.52 -4.76
N VAL A 99 13.52 -13.95 -4.21
CA VAL A 99 14.65 -13.09 -3.89
C VAL A 99 15.77 -13.31 -4.93
N GLY A 100 16.23 -12.23 -5.54
CA GLY A 100 17.36 -12.23 -6.48
C GLY A 100 17.30 -13.35 -7.52
N GLN A 101 18.12 -14.38 -7.33
CA GLN A 101 18.20 -15.51 -8.26
C GLN A 101 16.89 -16.26 -8.40
N GLU A 102 16.07 -16.36 -7.36
CA GLU A 102 14.76 -17.04 -7.45
C GLU A 102 13.82 -16.35 -8.44
N ALA A 103 13.91 -15.01 -8.59
CA ALA A 103 13.14 -14.27 -9.59
C ALA A 103 13.60 -14.62 -11.02
N ILE A 104 14.91 -14.84 -11.23
CA ILE A 104 15.47 -15.32 -12.50
C ILE A 104 14.98 -16.74 -12.78
N ASP A 105 15.14 -17.65 -11.82
CA ASP A 105 14.80 -19.07 -11.97
C ASP A 105 13.33 -19.30 -12.28
N ASN A 106 12.46 -18.40 -11.82
CA ASN A 106 11.02 -18.40 -12.12
C ASN A 106 10.63 -17.52 -13.31
N GLY A 107 11.59 -16.93 -14.02
CA GLY A 107 11.37 -16.14 -15.22
C GLY A 107 10.77 -14.73 -14.99
N PHE A 108 10.66 -14.25 -13.75
CA PHE A 108 10.18 -12.90 -13.43
C PHE A 108 11.27 -11.83 -13.65
N ALA A 109 12.54 -12.23 -13.73
CA ALA A 109 13.65 -11.37 -14.09
C ALA A 109 14.54 -12.06 -15.12
N ASP A 110 15.31 -11.25 -15.87
CA ASP A 110 16.16 -11.71 -16.97
C ASP A 110 17.65 -11.64 -16.59
N THR A 111 18.03 -10.69 -15.75
CA THR A 111 19.44 -10.42 -15.43
C THR A 111 19.62 -10.19 -13.93
N LEU A 112 20.55 -10.94 -13.32
CA LEU A 112 21.04 -10.68 -11.98
C LEU A 112 22.20 -9.68 -12.07
N LEU A 113 22.06 -8.54 -11.44
CA LEU A 113 23.13 -7.54 -11.35
C LEU A 113 24.23 -8.02 -10.37
N THR A 114 25.48 -7.65 -10.65
CA THR A 114 26.62 -8.11 -9.86
C THR A 114 26.98 -7.20 -8.69
N ASP A 115 26.41 -5.99 -8.68
CA ASP A 115 26.66 -5.02 -7.63
C ASP A 115 25.91 -5.39 -6.35
N GLU A 116 26.44 -4.99 -5.20
CA GLU A 116 25.69 -5.06 -3.94
C GLU A 116 24.49 -4.12 -4.07
N GLY A 117 23.32 -4.66 -4.26
CA GLY A 117 22.07 -3.87 -4.34
C GLY A 117 21.81 -3.09 -3.04
N PRO A 118 20.77 -2.28 -3.03
CA PRO A 118 20.43 -1.48 -1.85
C PRO A 118 20.14 -2.39 -0.64
N ASP A 119 20.49 -1.89 0.55
CA ASP A 119 20.18 -2.57 1.81
C ASP A 119 18.69 -2.75 1.98
N VAL A 120 18.28 -3.97 2.33
CA VAL A 120 16.91 -4.33 2.63
C VAL A 120 16.83 -4.84 4.05
N THR A 121 16.03 -4.20 4.89
CA THR A 121 15.81 -4.60 6.29
C THR A 121 14.34 -4.57 6.65
N LEU A 122 13.94 -5.41 7.61
CA LEU A 122 12.56 -5.55 8.06
C LEU A 122 12.44 -5.10 9.52
N SER A 123 11.39 -4.37 9.87
CA SER A 123 11.10 -4.03 11.27
C SER A 123 10.82 -5.29 12.10
N ALA A 124 11.11 -5.22 13.40
CA ALA A 124 10.89 -6.33 14.33
C ALA A 124 9.44 -6.84 14.35
N ASP A 125 8.46 -5.95 14.16
CA ASP A 125 7.03 -6.29 14.07
C ASP A 125 6.59 -6.74 12.67
N LYS A 126 7.52 -6.85 11.72
CA LYS A 126 7.31 -7.26 10.32
C LYS A 126 6.27 -6.44 9.55
N LYS A 127 6.09 -5.18 9.91
CA LYS A 127 5.11 -4.30 9.26
C LYS A 127 5.72 -3.28 8.32
N VAL A 128 7.02 -3.04 8.46
CA VAL A 128 7.76 -2.05 7.66
C VAL A 128 8.99 -2.71 7.06
N LEU A 129 9.10 -2.66 5.76
CA LEU A 129 10.30 -3.00 5.01
C LEU A 129 11.04 -1.71 4.67
N LEU A 130 12.32 -1.65 4.97
CA LEU A 130 13.20 -0.55 4.60
C LEU A 130 14.05 -0.99 3.42
N VAL A 131 13.98 -0.28 2.31
CA VAL A 131 14.76 -0.51 1.10
C VAL A 131 15.50 0.76 0.74
N ALA A 132 16.83 0.75 0.72
CA ALA A 132 17.65 1.95 0.49
C ALA A 132 17.22 3.14 1.37
N GLY A 133 16.85 2.90 2.63
CA GLY A 133 16.34 3.93 3.54
C GLY A 133 14.89 4.36 3.32
N ILE A 134 14.20 3.83 2.30
CA ILE A 134 12.79 4.14 2.01
C ILE A 134 11.90 3.11 2.72
N ARG A 135 10.88 3.60 3.40
CA ARG A 135 9.94 2.77 4.17
C ARG A 135 8.78 2.29 3.31
N HIS A 136 8.52 0.98 3.33
CA HIS A 136 7.39 0.34 2.67
C HIS A 136 6.48 -0.30 3.73
N ASP A 137 5.17 -0.03 3.68
CA ASP A 137 4.19 -0.71 4.54
C ASP A 137 3.91 -2.11 3.97
N VAL A 138 4.22 -3.13 4.76
CA VAL A 138 4.06 -4.54 4.37
C VAL A 138 3.08 -5.30 5.27
N LYS A 139 2.24 -4.58 6.04
CA LYS A 139 1.23 -5.18 6.94
C LYS A 139 0.24 -6.11 6.25
N GLY A 140 -0.01 -5.89 4.96
CA GLY A 140 -0.93 -6.71 4.16
C GLY A 140 -0.34 -8.04 3.70
N PHE A 141 0.98 -8.24 3.80
CA PHE A 141 1.67 -9.42 3.33
C PHE A 141 1.86 -10.45 4.45
N ARG A 142 1.76 -11.75 4.10
CA ARG A 142 1.70 -12.85 5.08
C ARG A 142 2.98 -13.66 5.16
N HIS A 143 3.67 -13.85 4.03
CA HIS A 143 4.79 -14.80 3.90
C HIS A 143 6.12 -14.09 3.61
N ILE A 144 6.36 -12.95 4.25
CA ILE A 144 7.62 -12.19 4.08
C ILE A 144 8.81 -13.10 4.40
N PRO A 145 9.82 -13.17 3.50
CA PRO A 145 10.98 -14.05 3.69
C PRO A 145 11.70 -13.82 5.01
N GLY A 146 11.99 -14.92 5.73
CA GLY A 146 12.72 -14.86 7.00
C GLY A 146 14.23 -14.59 6.82
N THR A 147 14.71 -14.55 5.58
CA THR A 147 16.09 -14.22 5.21
C THR A 147 16.39 -12.73 5.25
N ILE A 148 15.36 -11.88 5.28
CA ILE A 148 15.54 -10.43 5.37
C ILE A 148 16.04 -10.07 6.77
N PRO A 149 17.16 -9.32 6.89
CA PRO A 149 17.68 -8.87 8.17
C PRO A 149 16.65 -8.07 8.96
N ILE A 150 16.52 -8.35 10.26
CA ILE A 150 15.63 -7.62 11.14
C ILE A 150 16.40 -6.46 11.78
N ASP A 151 15.88 -5.25 11.62
CA ASP A 151 16.38 -4.07 12.30
C ASP A 151 15.39 -3.65 13.42
N ASN A 152 15.82 -3.82 14.67
CA ASN A 152 15.05 -3.49 15.85
C ASN A 152 14.90 -1.99 16.09
N SER A 153 15.65 -1.14 15.38
CA SER A 153 15.53 0.32 15.44
C SER A 153 14.37 0.86 14.60
N ILE A 154 13.86 0.05 13.68
CA ILE A 154 12.72 0.41 12.83
C ILE A 154 11.43 0.22 13.62
N HIS A 155 10.87 1.30 14.14
CA HIS A 155 9.55 1.29 14.77
C HIS A 155 8.48 1.70 13.76
N ALA A 156 7.30 1.08 13.85
CA ALA A 156 6.14 1.49 13.05
C ALA A 156 5.76 2.94 13.43
N ALA A 157 6.14 3.90 12.60
CA ALA A 157 5.59 5.24 12.72
C ALA A 157 4.12 5.24 12.32
N PRO A 158 3.26 6.12 12.88
CA PRO A 158 1.90 6.26 12.41
C PRO A 158 1.90 6.59 10.92
N ALA A 159 0.99 5.98 10.17
CA ALA A 159 0.92 5.96 8.71
C ALA A 159 0.98 7.37 8.11
N ALA A 160 2.10 7.71 7.50
CA ALA A 160 2.24 8.85 6.61
C ALA A 160 2.44 8.32 5.19
N GLY A 161 1.60 8.80 4.28
CA GLY A 161 1.46 8.28 2.91
C GLY A 161 2.76 8.25 2.09
N ASN A 162 2.79 7.30 1.18
CA ASN A 162 3.84 7.09 0.18
C ASN A 162 4.22 8.39 -0.54
N LYS A 163 5.48 8.76 -0.46
CA LYS A 163 6.10 9.75 -1.36
C LYS A 163 7.20 9.06 -2.13
N HIS A 164 6.99 8.89 -3.42
CA HIS A 164 8.06 8.57 -4.35
C HIS A 164 9.01 9.77 -4.46
N ALA A 165 10.27 9.57 -4.09
CA ALA A 165 11.35 10.48 -4.45
C ALA A 165 12.23 9.79 -5.50
N ALA A 166 12.29 10.38 -6.69
CA ALA A 166 13.22 9.94 -7.74
C ALA A 166 14.65 10.32 -7.33
N ALA A 167 15.50 9.31 -7.12
CA ALA A 167 16.92 9.49 -6.87
C ALA A 167 17.65 9.77 -8.18
N LYS A 168 18.45 10.82 -8.24
CA LYS A 168 19.51 10.99 -9.23
C LYS A 168 20.79 10.37 -8.70
N ASN A 169 21.34 9.50 -9.52
CA ASN A 169 22.54 8.73 -9.26
C ASN A 169 23.78 9.57 -9.64
N ASP A 170 24.70 9.75 -8.72
CA ASP A 170 26.11 10.06 -9.01
C ASP A 170 27.00 9.28 -8.01
N GLY A 171 27.93 8.53 -8.57
CA GLY A 171 28.74 7.51 -7.97
C GLY A 171 29.79 7.97 -6.91
N PRO A 172 30.67 7.08 -6.42
CA PRO A 172 31.07 7.06 -5.01
C PRO A 172 32.27 7.96 -4.69
N LYS A 173 32.14 8.73 -3.60
CA LYS A 173 33.29 9.20 -2.81
C LYS A 173 33.01 8.96 -1.34
N LYS A 174 33.90 8.20 -0.70
CA LYS A 174 34.00 8.10 0.77
C LYS A 174 34.39 9.48 1.29
N GLU A 175 33.49 10.12 2.03
CA GLU A 175 33.81 11.20 2.96
C GLU A 175 32.86 11.13 4.16
N ASP A 176 33.37 11.45 5.32
CA ASP A 176 32.72 11.42 6.63
C ASP A 176 31.30 12.00 6.58
N ASN A 177 30.31 11.16 6.84
CA ASN A 177 28.90 11.52 6.77
C ASN A 177 28.51 12.32 8.01
N LYS A 178 28.88 13.61 8.02
CA LYS A 178 28.36 14.59 8.97
C LYS A 178 26.93 14.91 8.53
N THR A 179 25.95 14.39 9.22
CA THR A 179 24.52 14.66 8.95
C THR A 179 24.29 16.16 9.01
N MET A 180 23.98 16.78 7.87
CA MET A 180 23.69 18.21 7.78
C MET A 180 22.39 18.51 8.54
N THR A 181 22.42 19.50 9.44
CA THR A 181 21.23 19.93 10.16
C THR A 181 20.28 20.72 9.23
N LEU A 182 19.00 20.84 9.63
CA LEU A 182 18.02 21.63 8.86
C LEU A 182 18.44 23.11 8.73
N GLU A 183 19.10 23.65 9.77
CA GLU A 183 19.61 25.02 9.75
C GLU A 183 20.77 25.17 8.77
N GLU A 184 21.70 24.24 8.72
CA GLU A 184 22.79 24.21 7.74
C GLU A 184 22.25 24.06 6.32
N MET A 185 21.22 23.24 6.09
CA MET A 185 20.59 23.07 4.81
C MET A 185 19.87 24.34 4.35
N ARG A 186 19.17 25.05 5.24
CA ARG A 186 18.55 26.35 4.93
C ARG A 186 19.58 27.42 4.59
N ALA A 187 20.74 27.40 5.25
CA ALA A 187 21.81 28.37 5.01
C ALA A 187 22.55 28.12 3.70
N GLN A 188 22.78 26.85 3.34
CA GLN A 188 23.58 26.48 2.17
C GLN A 188 22.74 26.28 0.89
N HIS A 189 21.46 25.86 1.03
CA HIS A 189 20.56 25.56 -0.09
C HIS A 189 19.14 26.13 0.12
N PRO A 190 18.99 27.46 0.28
CA PRO A 190 17.69 28.07 0.59
C PRO A 190 16.64 27.80 -0.47
N ASP A 191 17.03 27.79 -1.76
CA ASP A 191 16.10 27.54 -2.88
C ASP A 191 15.56 26.10 -2.87
N VAL A 192 16.39 25.12 -2.53
CA VAL A 192 16.00 23.71 -2.43
C VAL A 192 15.05 23.50 -1.26
N VAL A 193 15.34 24.14 -0.12
CA VAL A 193 14.46 24.07 1.06
C VAL A 193 13.12 24.73 0.76
N ALA A 194 13.09 25.88 0.09
CA ALA A 194 11.85 26.55 -0.30
C ALA A 194 11.02 25.69 -1.27
N GLN A 195 11.63 25.02 -2.24
CA GLN A 195 10.94 24.09 -3.13
C GLN A 195 10.36 22.89 -2.38
N ILE A 196 11.11 22.31 -1.44
CA ILE A 196 10.63 21.19 -0.62
C ILE A 196 9.44 21.64 0.24
N GLU A 197 9.52 22.81 0.88
CA GLU A 197 8.43 23.36 1.71
C GLU A 197 7.19 23.64 0.85
N GLN A 198 7.34 24.20 -0.35
CA GLN A 198 6.23 24.43 -1.27
C GLN A 198 5.59 23.13 -1.73
N GLN A 199 6.38 22.15 -2.17
CA GLN A 199 5.87 20.82 -2.56
C GLN A 199 5.17 20.11 -1.41
N ALA A 200 5.72 20.19 -0.21
CA ALA A 200 5.10 19.61 0.98
C ALA A 200 3.75 20.27 1.29
N ALA A 201 3.67 21.60 1.17
CA ALA A 201 2.41 22.34 1.39
C ALA A 201 1.36 22.01 0.33
N GLU A 202 1.73 21.93 -0.96
CA GLU A 202 0.80 21.55 -2.03
C GLU A 202 0.30 20.11 -1.86
N THR A 203 1.20 19.20 -1.51
CA THR A 203 0.85 17.80 -1.24
C THR A 203 -0.12 17.69 -0.06
N ALA A 204 0.16 18.39 1.04
CA ALA A 204 -0.70 18.40 2.22
C ALA A 204 -2.11 18.96 1.89
N ARG A 205 -2.18 20.05 1.11
CA ARG A 205 -3.47 20.63 0.66
C ARG A 205 -4.26 19.66 -0.20
N THR A 206 -3.61 18.95 -1.12
CA THR A 206 -4.26 17.99 -2.01
C THR A 206 -4.77 16.79 -1.22
N GLN A 207 -3.98 16.27 -0.28
CA GLN A 207 -4.37 15.16 0.59
C GLN A 207 -5.54 15.53 1.50
N GLU A 208 -5.51 16.73 2.09
CA GLU A 208 -6.58 17.21 2.95
C GLU A 208 -7.89 17.43 2.18
N ARG A 209 -7.81 17.96 0.95
CA ARG A 209 -8.99 18.09 0.08
C ARG A 209 -9.59 16.72 -0.23
N ALA A 210 -8.78 15.75 -0.64
CA ALA A 210 -9.24 14.39 -0.92
C ALA A 210 -9.87 13.72 0.32
N ARG A 211 -9.29 13.95 1.51
CA ARG A 211 -9.84 13.46 2.78
C ARG A 211 -11.23 14.04 3.06
N ILE A 212 -11.38 15.35 2.87
CA ILE A 212 -12.67 16.04 3.07
C ILE A 212 -13.72 15.56 2.06
N GLU A 213 -13.33 15.43 0.79
CA GLU A 213 -14.21 14.92 -0.28
C GLU A 213 -14.68 13.47 0.00
N ALA A 214 -13.79 12.62 0.48
CA ALA A 214 -14.13 11.26 0.90
C ALA A 214 -15.15 11.26 2.07
N ILE A 215 -14.99 12.14 3.06
CA ILE A 215 -15.96 12.30 4.16
C ILE A 215 -17.30 12.80 3.63
N ASP A 216 -17.30 13.75 2.68
CA ASP A 216 -18.53 14.28 2.09
C ASP A 216 -19.31 13.20 1.33
N SER A 217 -18.62 12.30 0.65
CA SER A 217 -19.26 11.21 -0.09
C SER A 217 -20.09 10.27 0.79
N ILE A 218 -19.71 10.11 2.07
CA ILE A 218 -20.41 9.24 3.02
C ILE A 218 -21.28 10.00 4.04
N ALA A 219 -21.23 11.34 4.06
CA ALA A 219 -21.89 12.17 5.07
C ALA A 219 -23.40 11.91 5.19
N ALA A 220 -24.08 11.70 4.05
CA ALA A 220 -25.51 11.38 4.02
C ALA A 220 -25.82 10.02 4.69
N SER A 221 -24.95 9.03 4.52
CA SER A 221 -25.12 7.69 5.12
C SER A 221 -24.80 7.67 6.61
N VAL A 222 -23.94 8.57 7.11
CA VAL A 222 -23.62 8.70 8.54
C VAL A 222 -24.82 9.24 9.33
N GLY A 223 -25.63 10.16 8.75
CA GLY A 223 -26.83 10.71 9.36
C GLY A 223 -26.60 11.55 10.64
N ASP A 224 -25.34 11.87 10.98
CA ASP A 224 -24.95 12.65 12.15
C ASP A 224 -24.04 13.81 11.73
N ALA A 225 -24.66 14.98 11.58
CA ALA A 225 -23.97 16.18 11.10
C ALA A 225 -22.84 16.64 12.02
N GLN A 226 -22.96 16.41 13.34
CA GLN A 226 -21.91 16.77 14.29
C GLN A 226 -20.69 15.84 14.13
N LEU A 227 -20.95 14.54 14.03
CA LEU A 227 -19.88 13.55 13.84
C LEU A 227 -19.12 13.79 12.52
N VAL A 228 -19.83 14.16 11.44
CA VAL A 228 -19.23 14.55 10.16
C VAL A 228 -18.37 15.81 10.30
N ARG A 229 -18.87 16.83 11.01
CA ARG A 229 -18.13 18.07 11.25
C ARG A 229 -16.85 17.81 12.04
N ASP A 230 -16.94 17.02 13.11
CA ASP A 230 -15.80 16.68 13.97
C ASP A 230 -14.75 15.86 13.21
N ALA A 231 -15.20 14.97 12.31
CA ALA A 231 -14.31 14.21 11.43
C ALA A 231 -13.53 15.12 10.47
N LYS A 232 -14.15 16.20 9.98
CA LYS A 232 -13.48 17.15 9.07
C LYS A 232 -12.59 18.14 9.79
N TYR A 233 -13.12 18.77 10.86
CA TYR A 233 -12.57 20.00 11.42
C TYR A 233 -12.39 19.96 12.94
N GLY A 234 -12.65 18.81 13.59
CA GLY A 234 -12.48 18.66 15.03
C GLY A 234 -11.00 18.66 15.47
N GLU A 235 -10.75 18.61 16.76
CA GLU A 235 -9.37 18.55 17.32
C GLU A 235 -8.60 17.31 16.85
N THR A 236 -9.30 16.23 16.56
CA THR A 236 -8.75 14.98 16.02
C THR A 236 -9.45 14.60 14.73
N PRO A 237 -9.11 15.25 13.60
CA PRO A 237 -9.69 14.90 12.30
C PRO A 237 -9.43 13.44 11.96
N CYS A 238 -10.36 12.81 11.24
CA CYS A 238 -10.23 11.40 10.89
C CYS A 238 -10.56 11.15 9.40
N THR A 239 -10.28 9.93 8.92
CA THR A 239 -10.63 9.54 7.53
C THR A 239 -12.10 9.17 7.41
N ALA A 240 -12.58 9.01 6.15
CA ALA A 240 -13.95 8.58 5.88
C ALA A 240 -14.23 7.19 6.49
N GLU A 241 -13.29 6.27 6.43
CA GLU A 241 -13.41 4.93 7.01
C GLU A 241 -13.54 4.97 8.53
N GLN A 242 -12.74 5.82 9.18
CA GLN A 242 -12.80 6.01 10.63
C GLN A 242 -14.12 6.66 11.05
N LEU A 243 -14.64 7.60 10.26
CA LEU A 243 -15.95 8.19 10.47
C LEU A 243 -17.07 7.16 10.34
N ALA A 244 -17.03 6.32 9.29
CA ALA A 244 -18.00 5.24 9.11
C ALA A 244 -18.01 4.28 10.30
N LEU A 245 -16.82 3.87 10.77
CA LEU A 245 -16.69 3.00 11.95
C LEU A 245 -17.29 3.65 13.21
N LYS A 246 -17.00 4.94 13.47
CA LYS A 246 -17.57 5.68 14.60
C LYS A 246 -19.10 5.77 14.52
N ALA A 247 -19.63 6.00 13.32
CA ALA A 247 -21.09 6.05 13.10
C ALA A 247 -21.75 4.70 13.38
N MET A 248 -21.17 3.61 12.89
CA MET A 248 -21.67 2.25 13.16
C MET A 248 -21.62 1.91 14.65
N GLN A 249 -20.56 2.23 15.36
CA GLN A 249 -20.43 2.03 16.80
C GLN A 249 -21.50 2.82 17.57
N LYS A 250 -21.74 4.08 17.18
CA LYS A 250 -22.78 4.90 17.79
C LYS A 250 -24.18 4.31 17.56
N GLN A 251 -24.48 3.85 16.36
CA GLN A 251 -25.77 3.22 16.04
C GLN A 251 -25.94 1.89 16.81
N ALA A 252 -24.91 1.08 16.90
CA ALA A 252 -24.95 -0.16 17.69
C ALA A 252 -25.20 0.11 19.18
N ALA A 253 -24.58 1.13 19.75
CA ALA A 253 -24.81 1.54 21.14
C ALA A 253 -26.26 2.04 21.37
N LEU A 254 -26.80 2.82 20.43
CA LEU A 254 -28.20 3.25 20.48
C LEU A 254 -29.17 2.07 20.38
N GLY A 255 -28.93 1.13 19.47
CA GLY A 255 -29.73 -0.09 19.33
C GLY A 255 -29.70 -0.95 20.60
N ALA A 256 -28.53 -1.13 21.21
CA ALA A 256 -28.39 -1.86 22.47
C ALA A 256 -29.16 -1.17 23.62
N LYS A 257 -29.14 0.17 23.66
CA LYS A 257 -29.92 0.94 24.64
C LYS A 257 -31.42 0.76 24.43
N HIS A 258 -31.93 0.91 23.20
CA HIS A 258 -33.35 0.68 22.90
C HIS A 258 -33.83 -0.72 23.26
N LEU A 259 -33.02 -1.75 23.01
CA LEU A 259 -33.36 -3.12 23.42
C LEU A 259 -33.42 -3.29 24.94
N LYS A 260 -32.55 -2.61 25.66
CA LYS A 260 -32.57 -2.63 27.15
C LYS A 260 -33.78 -1.92 27.71
N ASP A 261 -34.11 -0.74 27.15
CA ASP A 261 -35.26 0.05 27.56
C ASP A 261 -36.59 -0.70 27.27
N ALA A 262 -36.73 -1.30 26.07
CA ALA A 262 -37.87 -2.12 25.71
C ALA A 262 -38.05 -3.37 26.57
N LYS A 263 -36.97 -3.97 27.04
CA LYS A 263 -37.05 -5.10 28.02
C LYS A 263 -37.53 -4.61 29.38
N ALA A 264 -37.03 -3.47 29.85
CA ALA A 264 -37.46 -2.91 31.14
C ALA A 264 -38.97 -2.57 31.13
N ASP A 265 -39.44 -1.93 30.06
CA ASP A 265 -40.87 -1.61 29.88
C ASP A 265 -41.76 -2.86 29.82
N ASN A 266 -41.28 -3.94 29.23
CA ASN A 266 -42.00 -5.22 29.16
C ASN A 266 -42.05 -5.93 30.52
N ASP A 267 -40.96 -5.84 31.30
CA ASP A 267 -40.91 -6.41 32.66
C ASP A 267 -41.78 -5.63 33.64
N GLU A 268 -41.89 -4.29 33.51
CA GLU A 268 -42.85 -3.48 34.30
C GLU A 268 -44.32 -3.73 33.93
N SER A 269 -44.61 -3.92 32.64
CA SER A 269 -45.97 -4.19 32.19
C SER A 269 -46.45 -5.61 32.48
N GLY A 270 -45.56 -6.57 32.61
CA GLY A 270 -45.83 -7.98 32.95
C GLY A 270 -46.08 -8.22 34.44
N ALA A 271 -45.78 -7.26 35.33
CA ALA A 271 -46.01 -7.39 36.79
C ALA A 271 -47.41 -6.98 37.26
N ALA A 272 -48.30 -6.57 36.33
CA ALA A 272 -49.69 -6.12 36.61
C ALA A 272 -50.76 -7.13 36.14
N GLY A 273 -50.46 -8.44 36.07
CA GLY A 273 -51.38 -9.51 35.71
C GLY A 273 -51.52 -10.56 36.83
#